data_e1cfe52bb827f75d7100065828094946
#
_entry.id   e1cfe52bb827f75d7100065828094946
#
_cell.length_a   1.000
_cell.length_b   1.000
_cell.length_c   1.000
_cell.angle_alpha   90.00
_cell.angle_beta   90.00
_cell.angle_gamma   90.00
#
_symmetry.space_group_name_H-M   'P 1'
#
loop_
_entity.id
_entity.type
_entity.pdbx_description
1 polymer ?
#
loop_
_entity_poly.entity_id
_entity_poly.type
_entity_poly.pdbx_seq_one_letter_code
_entity_poly.pdbx_strand_id
1 'polypeptide(L)'
;MDRGEASGAARGSSAGDRRRVLVVAPDKFRGSLTAPEVVAAVTPAAEELGWQVKGMPFCDGGEGMLDAFGGATRTSLVTGPHGRPVEAPWRLGEDGTAVIESARASGLLLAGGGAGNDPVRATSRGTGELVAEAVRAGARTVVVGLGGSAMTDGGRDAVAAVLEGLDGRTPLGLGVDLVVACDVTTVLTDAARVFGPQKGASPEQVEELTERLERVQEEYLDVFGARMSAAGVDLPTLPGGGAAGGLGAGLVALGGRLAPGFDVVAQHVGLEAALDGADAVLTGEGALDEQSFRGKVVGGVAAAAARHGIPVVVLVGTVRPGTPVAQVGKVSAVDLSARFGAHASWHRTAECLARATREQLLRL
;
A
#
# COMPACT_ATOMS: atom_id res chain seq x y z
N MET A 1 54.37 59.08 -9.59
CA MET A 1 54.11 58.23 -10.77
C MET A 1 54.20 56.81 -10.28
N ASP A 2 53.12 56.16 -10.17
CA ASP A 2 52.92 54.79 -10.62
C ASP A 2 51.47 54.38 -10.49
N ARG A 3 50.94 53.78 -11.52
CA ARG A 3 49.54 53.45 -11.63
C ARG A 3 49.39 51.96 -11.23
N GLY A 4 48.67 51.68 -10.16
CA GLY A 4 48.26 50.35 -9.75
C GLY A 4 46.99 49.94 -10.52
N GLU A 5 47.09 48.94 -11.40
CA GLU A 5 45.98 48.32 -12.12
C GLU A 5 45.13 47.50 -11.17
N ALA A 6 43.88 47.77 -11.11
CA ALA A 6 42.88 46.96 -10.41
C ALA A 6 42.52 45.76 -11.31
N SER A 7 43.03 44.56 -10.93
CA SER A 7 42.62 43.31 -11.51
C SER A 7 41.20 42.97 -11.05
N GLY A 8 40.23 43.10 -11.92
CA GLY A 8 38.86 42.64 -11.79
C GLY A 8 38.80 41.13 -11.89
N ALA A 9 38.76 40.41 -10.76
CA ALA A 9 38.47 38.99 -10.73
C ALA A 9 37.00 38.77 -11.05
N ALA A 10 36.74 38.36 -12.25
CA ALA A 10 35.43 37.83 -12.68
C ALA A 10 35.11 36.59 -11.86
N ARG A 11 34.14 36.71 -10.96
CA ARG A 11 33.51 35.55 -10.31
C ARG A 11 32.59 34.88 -11.34
N GLY A 12 33.14 33.98 -12.13
CA GLY A 12 32.41 33.00 -12.89
C GLY A 12 31.93 31.91 -11.93
N SER A 13 30.74 32.06 -11.35
CA SER A 13 30.08 30.92 -10.77
C SER A 13 29.56 30.07 -11.92
N SER A 14 30.30 29.01 -12.26
CA SER A 14 29.73 27.91 -13.02
C SER A 14 28.61 27.29 -12.18
N ALA A 15 27.38 27.72 -12.39
CA ALA A 15 26.20 26.93 -12.04
C ALA A 15 26.33 25.67 -12.91
N GLY A 16 26.97 24.64 -12.34
CA GLY A 16 27.10 23.33 -12.98
C GLY A 16 25.72 22.85 -13.37
N ASP A 17 25.69 22.31 -14.56
CA ASP A 17 24.53 21.73 -15.26
C ASP A 17 23.94 20.55 -14.44
N ARG A 18 23.30 20.85 -13.28
CA ARG A 18 22.62 19.88 -12.46
C ARG A 18 21.35 19.46 -13.19
N ARG A 19 21.28 18.21 -13.61
CA ARG A 19 20.03 17.68 -14.16
C ARG A 19 18.92 17.82 -13.14
N ARG A 20 17.75 18.30 -13.60
CA ARG A 20 16.55 18.37 -12.77
C ARG A 20 16.11 16.97 -12.36
N VAL A 21 15.72 16.79 -11.12
CA VAL A 21 15.32 15.50 -10.55
C VAL A 21 13.80 15.42 -10.47
N LEU A 22 13.22 14.39 -11.08
CA LEU A 22 11.80 14.05 -10.99
C LEU A 22 11.64 12.80 -10.13
N VAL A 23 10.90 12.91 -9.02
CA VAL A 23 10.44 11.76 -8.25
C VAL A 23 9.13 11.28 -8.87
N VAL A 24 9.06 9.99 -9.24
CA VAL A 24 7.88 9.36 -9.84
C VAL A 24 7.34 8.32 -8.86
N ALA A 25 6.26 8.67 -8.17
CA ALA A 25 5.70 7.91 -7.05
C ALA A 25 4.20 7.60 -7.26
N PRO A 26 3.83 6.76 -8.25
CA PRO A 26 2.44 6.44 -8.59
C PRO A 26 1.92 5.24 -7.81
N ASP A 27 0.60 5.17 -7.64
CA ASP A 27 -0.13 3.92 -7.41
C ASP A 27 -0.43 3.22 -8.75
N LYS A 28 -0.96 2.00 -8.68
CA LYS A 28 -1.47 1.26 -9.84
C LYS A 28 -2.66 1.94 -10.50
N PHE A 29 -2.76 1.79 -11.81
CA PHE A 29 -3.97 2.09 -12.58
C PHE A 29 -4.79 0.81 -12.69
N ARG A 30 -5.68 0.58 -11.72
CA ARG A 30 -6.41 -0.69 -11.57
C ARG A 30 -7.02 -1.17 -12.89
N GLY A 31 -6.71 -2.41 -13.28
CA GLY A 31 -7.18 -3.06 -14.51
C GLY A 31 -6.42 -2.65 -15.77
N SER A 32 -5.38 -1.82 -15.66
CA SER A 32 -4.62 -1.28 -16.79
C SER A 32 -3.10 -1.43 -16.60
N LEU A 33 -2.52 -0.78 -15.58
CA LEU A 33 -1.07 -0.84 -15.31
C LEU A 33 -0.80 -1.00 -13.81
N THR A 34 0.24 -1.77 -13.47
CA THR A 34 0.85 -1.81 -12.14
C THR A 34 1.66 -0.54 -11.87
N ALA A 35 1.97 -0.22 -10.61
CA ALA A 35 2.77 0.95 -10.28
C ALA A 35 4.17 0.93 -10.92
N PRO A 36 4.91 -0.21 -10.97
CA PRO A 36 6.16 -0.31 -11.74
C PRO A 36 5.98 -0.02 -13.24
N GLU A 37 4.89 -0.50 -13.87
CA GLU A 37 4.61 -0.23 -15.29
C GLU A 37 4.30 1.25 -15.53
N VAL A 38 3.65 1.93 -14.59
CA VAL A 38 3.46 3.39 -14.66
C VAL A 38 4.81 4.10 -14.62
N VAL A 39 5.70 3.75 -13.70
CA VAL A 39 7.06 4.30 -13.64
C VAL A 39 7.79 4.06 -14.96
N ALA A 40 7.74 2.83 -15.48
CA ALA A 40 8.38 2.48 -16.77
C ALA A 40 7.81 3.28 -17.96
N ALA A 41 6.51 3.58 -17.95
CA ALA A 41 5.85 4.35 -19.03
C ALA A 41 6.23 5.83 -19.02
N VAL A 42 6.43 6.45 -17.85
CA VAL A 42 6.71 7.90 -17.75
C VAL A 42 8.19 8.23 -17.80
N THR A 43 9.07 7.30 -17.37
CA THR A 43 10.51 7.53 -17.29
C THR A 43 11.14 7.98 -18.61
N PRO A 44 10.97 7.29 -19.76
CA PRO A 44 11.58 7.72 -21.03
C PRO A 44 11.12 9.11 -21.44
N ALA A 45 9.84 9.43 -21.22
CA ALA A 45 9.27 10.72 -21.56
C ALA A 45 9.87 11.89 -20.75
N ALA A 46 10.26 11.64 -19.50
CA ALA A 46 10.92 12.62 -18.65
C ALA A 46 12.41 12.76 -19.02
N GLU A 47 13.10 11.64 -19.27
CA GLU A 47 14.53 11.61 -19.62
C GLU A 47 14.80 12.30 -20.96
N GLU A 48 13.90 12.16 -21.96
CA GLU A 48 13.96 12.90 -23.23
C GLU A 48 13.97 14.42 -23.03
N LEU A 49 13.40 14.91 -21.94
CA LEU A 49 13.36 16.33 -21.57
C LEU A 49 14.52 16.73 -20.62
N GLY A 50 15.49 15.84 -20.41
CA GLY A 50 16.67 16.10 -19.60
C GLY A 50 16.47 15.92 -18.09
N TRP A 51 15.36 15.32 -17.64
CA TRP A 51 15.14 14.99 -16.24
C TRP A 51 15.88 13.72 -15.82
N GLN A 52 16.39 13.70 -14.60
CA GLN A 52 16.82 12.47 -13.92
C GLN A 52 15.61 11.92 -13.15
N VAL A 53 15.23 10.67 -13.40
CA VAL A 53 14.05 10.06 -12.77
C VAL A 53 14.47 9.20 -11.59
N LYS A 54 13.80 9.42 -10.44
CA LYS A 54 13.78 8.51 -9.29
C LYS A 54 12.42 7.82 -9.27
N GLY A 55 12.34 6.61 -9.80
CA GLY A 55 11.11 5.82 -9.85
C GLY A 55 10.87 5.10 -8.53
N MET A 56 9.70 5.30 -7.94
CA MET A 56 9.28 4.76 -6.65
C MET A 56 7.85 4.24 -6.79
N PRO A 57 7.64 2.97 -7.17
CA PRO A 57 6.29 2.39 -7.19
C PRO A 57 5.68 2.42 -5.79
N PHE A 58 4.42 2.83 -5.69
CA PHE A 58 3.68 2.91 -4.43
C PHE A 58 2.45 2.01 -4.42
N CYS A 59 1.89 1.81 -3.23
CA CYS A 59 0.56 1.27 -2.98
C CYS A 59 0.02 1.80 -1.64
N ASP A 60 -1.26 1.58 -1.41
CA ASP A 60 -1.97 1.96 -0.19
C ASP A 60 -1.94 0.87 0.92
N GLY A 61 -0.95 -0.04 0.89
CA GLY A 61 -0.82 -1.10 1.90
C GLY A 61 -1.61 -2.39 1.59
N GLY A 62 -2.23 -2.46 0.43
CA GLY A 62 -2.93 -3.66 -0.06
C GLY A 62 -2.17 -4.34 -1.20
N GLU A 63 -2.87 -4.57 -2.30
CA GLU A 63 -2.33 -5.13 -3.54
C GLU A 63 -1.30 -4.18 -4.17
N GLY A 64 -0.14 -4.69 -4.56
CA GLY A 64 1.00 -3.96 -5.10
C GLY A 64 2.10 -3.68 -4.07
N MET A 65 1.92 -4.12 -2.82
CA MET A 65 2.94 -3.97 -1.78
C MET A 65 4.21 -4.77 -2.13
N LEU A 66 4.07 -6.00 -2.64
CA LEU A 66 5.22 -6.77 -3.11
C LEU A 66 6.01 -6.02 -4.18
N ASP A 67 5.31 -5.39 -5.13
CA ASP A 67 5.96 -4.62 -6.20
C ASP A 67 6.69 -3.38 -5.65
N ALA A 68 6.07 -2.66 -4.71
CA ALA A 68 6.68 -1.50 -4.06
C ALA A 68 7.95 -1.87 -3.27
N PHE A 69 8.01 -3.10 -2.74
CA PHE A 69 9.18 -3.63 -2.02
C PHE A 69 10.18 -4.37 -2.94
N GLY A 70 10.05 -4.30 -4.26
CA GLY A 70 10.99 -4.87 -5.22
C GLY A 70 10.67 -6.29 -5.68
N GLY A 71 9.42 -6.70 -5.55
CA GLY A 71 8.90 -7.98 -6.05
C GLY A 71 9.06 -9.16 -5.10
N ALA A 72 8.36 -10.25 -5.40
CA ALA A 72 8.45 -11.50 -4.65
C ALA A 72 9.82 -12.15 -4.83
N THR A 73 10.38 -12.72 -3.75
CA THR A 73 11.62 -13.51 -3.76
C THR A 73 11.39 -14.96 -3.39
N ARG A 74 10.18 -15.29 -2.93
CA ARG A 74 9.77 -16.63 -2.48
C ARG A 74 8.34 -16.94 -2.90
N THR A 75 8.02 -18.22 -2.97
CA THR A 75 6.66 -18.75 -3.16
C THR A 75 6.48 -19.93 -2.24
N SER A 76 5.34 -19.97 -1.53
CA SER A 76 4.99 -21.06 -0.63
C SER A 76 3.63 -21.64 -1.00
N LEU A 77 3.49 -22.95 -0.81
CA LEU A 77 2.21 -23.63 -0.94
C LEU A 77 1.48 -23.57 0.40
N VAL A 78 0.39 -22.79 0.45
CA VAL A 78 -0.36 -22.53 1.68
C VAL A 78 -1.84 -22.79 1.48
N THR A 79 -2.59 -22.76 2.58
CA THR A 79 -4.04 -22.91 2.57
C THR A 79 -4.71 -21.71 1.89
N GLY A 80 -5.44 -21.94 0.80
CA GLY A 80 -6.25 -20.93 0.13
C GLY A 80 -7.54 -20.61 0.88
N PRO A 81 -8.32 -19.62 0.40
CA PRO A 81 -9.50 -19.12 1.12
C PRO A 81 -10.58 -20.17 1.36
N HIS A 82 -10.68 -21.18 0.49
CA HIS A 82 -11.64 -22.28 0.62
C HIS A 82 -10.97 -23.61 1.03
N GLY A 83 -9.81 -23.55 1.72
CA GLY A 83 -9.10 -24.73 2.21
C GLY A 83 -8.29 -25.49 1.15
N ARG A 84 -8.35 -25.13 -0.12
CA ARG A 84 -7.51 -25.74 -1.18
C ARG A 84 -6.13 -25.07 -1.18
N PRO A 85 -5.05 -25.86 -1.42
CA PRO A 85 -3.71 -25.28 -1.51
C PRO A 85 -3.60 -24.25 -2.65
N VAL A 86 -2.88 -23.17 -2.38
CA VAL A 86 -2.54 -22.12 -3.36
C VAL A 86 -1.06 -21.79 -3.27
N GLU A 87 -0.45 -21.48 -4.41
CA GLU A 87 0.89 -20.92 -4.47
C GLU A 87 0.81 -19.41 -4.15
N ALA A 88 1.40 -19.02 -3.04
CA ALA A 88 1.39 -17.64 -2.58
C ALA A 88 2.80 -17.04 -2.66
N PRO A 89 3.03 -16.07 -3.56
CA PRO A 89 4.29 -15.32 -3.62
C PRO A 89 4.39 -14.39 -2.42
N TRP A 90 5.60 -14.27 -1.87
CA TRP A 90 5.96 -13.34 -0.81
C TRP A 90 7.43 -12.93 -0.91
N ARG A 91 7.88 -11.98 -0.14
CA ARG A 91 9.24 -11.48 -0.16
C ARG A 91 9.92 -11.71 1.17
N LEU A 92 11.22 -12.06 1.13
CA LEU A 92 12.18 -11.86 2.20
C LEU A 92 13.37 -11.08 1.62
N GLY A 93 13.56 -9.85 2.09
CA GLY A 93 14.68 -8.99 1.71
C GLY A 93 15.96 -9.35 2.47
N GLU A 94 17.10 -8.90 1.95
CA GLU A 94 18.42 -9.08 2.59
C GLU A 94 18.53 -8.33 3.93
N ASP A 95 17.73 -7.27 4.10
CA ASP A 95 17.58 -6.52 5.34
C ASP A 95 16.79 -7.26 6.42
N GLY A 96 16.29 -8.48 6.14
CA GLY A 96 15.46 -9.28 7.03
C GLY A 96 14.00 -8.82 7.11
N THR A 97 13.54 -7.99 6.17
CA THR A 97 12.13 -7.61 6.07
C THR A 97 11.40 -8.62 5.19
N ALA A 98 10.39 -9.27 5.73
CA ALA A 98 9.44 -10.08 4.98
C ALA A 98 8.20 -9.24 4.63
N VAL A 99 7.66 -9.43 3.41
CA VAL A 99 6.46 -8.75 2.92
C VAL A 99 5.46 -9.77 2.42
N ILE A 100 4.24 -9.69 2.94
CA ILE A 100 3.14 -10.60 2.66
C ILE A 100 1.91 -9.77 2.26
N GLU A 101 1.37 -10.01 1.07
CA GLU A 101 0.03 -9.56 0.71
C GLU A 101 -0.98 -10.63 1.11
N SER A 102 -1.85 -10.35 2.06
CA SER A 102 -2.87 -11.33 2.52
C SER A 102 -3.74 -11.87 1.38
N ALA A 103 -3.96 -11.06 0.34
CA ALA A 103 -4.71 -11.46 -0.85
C ALA A 103 -4.06 -12.59 -1.67
N ARG A 104 -2.75 -12.84 -1.52
CA ARG A 104 -2.05 -13.92 -2.22
C ARG A 104 -2.32 -15.31 -1.62
N ALA A 105 -2.77 -15.35 -0.37
CA ALA A 105 -3.14 -16.58 0.31
C ALA A 105 -4.64 -16.65 0.61
N SER A 106 -5.25 -15.54 1.03
CA SER A 106 -6.63 -15.50 1.53
C SER A 106 -7.49 -14.50 0.74
N GLY A 107 -7.21 -14.34 -0.56
CA GLY A 107 -7.77 -13.29 -1.41
C GLY A 107 -9.12 -13.62 -2.03
N LEU A 108 -9.93 -12.58 -2.24
CA LEU A 108 -11.24 -12.68 -2.85
C LEU A 108 -11.18 -13.13 -4.32
N LEU A 109 -10.13 -12.75 -5.05
CA LEU A 109 -9.93 -13.20 -6.43
C LEU A 109 -9.62 -14.71 -6.48
N LEU A 110 -8.88 -15.25 -5.51
CA LEU A 110 -8.63 -16.68 -5.37
C LEU A 110 -9.91 -17.46 -5.06
N ALA A 111 -10.88 -16.81 -4.42
CA ALA A 111 -12.20 -17.34 -4.11
C ALA A 111 -13.19 -17.23 -5.30
N GLY A 112 -12.78 -16.68 -6.44
CA GLY A 112 -13.66 -16.45 -7.60
C GLY A 112 -14.47 -15.16 -7.56
N GLY A 113 -13.99 -14.16 -6.81
CA GLY A 113 -14.71 -12.89 -6.57
C GLY A 113 -15.87 -13.06 -5.60
N GLY A 114 -16.67 -11.99 -5.39
CA GLY A 114 -17.80 -12.04 -4.48
C GLY A 114 -18.85 -13.10 -4.84
N ALA A 115 -19.06 -13.35 -6.13
CA ALA A 115 -20.01 -14.36 -6.61
C ALA A 115 -19.54 -15.81 -6.41
N GLY A 116 -18.25 -16.05 -6.40
CA GLY A 116 -17.67 -17.40 -6.19
C GLY A 116 -17.24 -17.66 -4.74
N ASN A 117 -17.25 -16.64 -3.90
CA ASN A 117 -16.83 -16.76 -2.52
C ASN A 117 -17.89 -17.38 -1.62
N ASP A 118 -17.44 -18.13 -0.61
CA ASP A 118 -18.26 -18.51 0.55
C ASP A 118 -17.76 -17.69 1.76
N PRO A 119 -18.40 -16.55 2.05
CA PRO A 119 -17.90 -15.61 3.06
C PRO A 119 -17.93 -16.17 4.50
N VAL A 120 -18.78 -17.20 4.75
CA VAL A 120 -18.88 -17.86 6.06
C VAL A 120 -17.74 -18.88 6.24
N ARG A 121 -17.31 -19.55 5.19
CA ARG A 121 -16.29 -20.62 5.27
C ARG A 121 -14.88 -20.17 4.87
N ALA A 122 -14.78 -19.00 4.24
CA ALA A 122 -13.48 -18.47 3.82
C ALA A 122 -12.57 -18.24 5.03
N THR A 123 -11.28 -18.62 4.89
CA THR A 123 -10.30 -18.67 5.98
C THR A 123 -9.11 -17.75 5.75
N SER A 124 -8.58 -17.20 6.82
CA SER A 124 -7.31 -16.45 6.86
C SER A 124 -6.07 -17.34 7.05
N ARG A 125 -6.25 -18.68 7.20
CA ARG A 125 -5.21 -19.64 7.60
C ARG A 125 -3.92 -19.48 6.78
N GLY A 126 -4.01 -19.43 5.45
CA GLY A 126 -2.83 -19.34 4.59
C GLY A 126 -1.99 -18.07 4.81
N THR A 127 -2.63 -16.96 5.17
CA THR A 127 -1.89 -15.76 5.58
C THR A 127 -1.10 -16.01 6.86
N GLY A 128 -1.68 -16.71 7.85
CA GLY A 128 -0.97 -17.09 9.07
C GLY A 128 0.20 -18.06 8.81
N GLU A 129 0.01 -19.02 7.89
CA GLU A 129 1.07 -19.94 7.45
C GLU A 129 2.26 -19.18 6.86
N LEU A 130 2.01 -18.16 6.01
CA LEU A 130 3.05 -17.29 5.45
C LEU A 130 3.78 -16.50 6.53
N VAL A 131 3.07 -15.96 7.53
CA VAL A 131 3.68 -15.24 8.66
C VAL A 131 4.60 -16.18 9.45
N ALA A 132 4.13 -17.38 9.76
CA ALA A 132 4.95 -18.37 10.47
C ALA A 132 6.19 -18.78 9.66
N GLU A 133 6.04 -18.96 8.35
CA GLU A 133 7.14 -19.29 7.46
C GLU A 133 8.17 -18.16 7.36
N ALA A 134 7.73 -16.91 7.25
CA ALA A 134 8.60 -15.74 7.24
C ALA A 134 9.45 -15.65 8.52
N VAL A 135 8.82 -15.86 9.69
CA VAL A 135 9.54 -15.88 10.98
C VAL A 135 10.55 -17.02 11.03
N ARG A 136 10.19 -18.24 10.64
CA ARG A 136 11.10 -19.39 10.56
C ARG A 136 12.25 -19.18 9.57
N ALA A 137 11.99 -18.43 8.50
CA ALA A 137 13.02 -18.08 7.51
C ALA A 137 13.99 -16.97 7.99
N GLY A 138 13.82 -16.48 9.23
CA GLY A 138 14.72 -15.51 9.85
C GLY A 138 14.32 -14.05 9.61
N ALA A 139 13.07 -13.75 9.26
CA ALA A 139 12.60 -12.38 9.19
C ALA A 139 12.72 -11.70 10.57
N ARG A 140 13.22 -10.46 10.57
CA ARG A 140 13.25 -9.58 11.75
C ARG A 140 12.05 -8.66 11.79
N THR A 141 11.53 -8.33 10.63
CA THR A 141 10.29 -7.57 10.45
C THR A 141 9.41 -8.33 9.47
N VAL A 142 8.13 -8.48 9.78
CA VAL A 142 7.11 -9.03 8.88
C VAL A 142 6.07 -7.95 8.62
N VAL A 143 5.96 -7.52 7.38
CA VAL A 143 4.94 -6.57 6.92
C VAL A 143 3.82 -7.35 6.26
N VAL A 144 2.59 -7.18 6.75
CA VAL A 144 1.39 -7.82 6.18
C VAL A 144 0.45 -6.76 5.65
N GLY A 145 0.24 -6.77 4.34
CA GLY A 145 -0.72 -5.89 3.67
C GLY A 145 -2.14 -6.47 3.71
N LEU A 146 -3.09 -5.66 4.21
CA LEU A 146 -4.48 -6.06 4.39
C LEU A 146 -5.38 -5.49 3.30
N GLY A 147 -5.46 -6.15 2.13
CA GLY A 147 -6.35 -5.77 1.04
C GLY A 147 -6.91 -6.98 0.30
N GLY A 148 -8.04 -6.82 -0.38
CA GLY A 148 -8.57 -7.83 -1.31
C GLY A 148 -8.96 -9.18 -0.70
N SER A 149 -9.30 -9.24 0.59
CA SER A 149 -9.56 -10.49 1.34
C SER A 149 -10.92 -11.12 1.06
N ALA A 150 -10.98 -12.47 1.10
CA ALA A 150 -12.21 -13.27 0.98
C ALA A 150 -12.93 -13.49 2.31
N MET A 151 -12.16 -13.70 3.38
CA MET A 151 -12.61 -14.18 4.68
C MET A 151 -13.20 -13.09 5.57
N THR A 152 -14.03 -13.53 6.54
CA THR A 152 -14.55 -12.73 7.67
C THR A 152 -14.54 -13.61 8.92
N ASP A 153 -13.37 -14.19 9.23
CA ASP A 153 -13.14 -15.13 10.33
C ASP A 153 -12.49 -14.47 11.56
N GLY A 154 -12.36 -13.13 11.55
CA GLY A 154 -11.69 -12.41 12.63
C GLY A 154 -10.17 -12.57 12.66
N GLY A 155 -9.57 -13.20 11.65
CA GLY A 155 -8.16 -13.59 11.64
C GLY A 155 -7.87 -14.80 12.54
N ARG A 156 -8.91 -15.49 13.05
CA ARG A 156 -8.80 -16.60 14.00
C ARG A 156 -7.94 -17.73 13.44
N ASP A 157 -8.17 -18.11 12.19
CA ASP A 157 -7.44 -19.20 11.56
C ASP A 157 -5.99 -18.82 11.26
N ALA A 158 -5.72 -17.54 10.97
CA ALA A 158 -4.35 -17.05 10.83
C ALA A 158 -3.61 -17.09 12.18
N VAL A 159 -4.26 -16.66 13.25
CA VAL A 159 -3.69 -16.74 14.63
C VAL A 159 -3.35 -18.19 14.97
N ALA A 160 -4.28 -19.12 14.72
CA ALA A 160 -4.04 -20.54 14.97
C ALA A 160 -2.85 -21.05 14.14
N ALA A 161 -2.78 -20.74 12.85
CA ALA A 161 -1.69 -21.16 11.97
C ALA A 161 -0.32 -20.60 12.40
N VAL A 162 -0.28 -19.33 12.84
CA VAL A 162 0.96 -18.75 13.38
C VAL A 162 1.42 -19.48 14.63
N LEU A 163 0.52 -19.70 15.59
CA LEU A 163 0.86 -20.39 16.85
C LEU A 163 1.28 -21.86 16.60
N GLU A 164 0.56 -22.58 15.73
CA GLU A 164 0.96 -23.93 15.28
C GLU A 164 2.36 -23.92 14.63
N GLY A 165 2.60 -23.01 13.70
CA GLY A 165 3.88 -22.92 13.00
C GLY A 165 5.05 -22.42 13.84
N LEU A 166 4.80 -21.81 15.00
CA LEU A 166 5.82 -21.25 15.90
C LEU A 166 5.84 -21.91 17.30
N ASP A 167 5.33 -23.13 17.40
CA ASP A 167 5.30 -23.92 18.64
C ASP A 167 4.67 -23.16 19.83
N GLY A 168 3.52 -22.54 19.59
CA GLY A 168 2.76 -21.76 20.56
C GLY A 168 3.31 -20.36 20.85
N ARG A 169 4.38 -19.95 20.17
CA ARG A 169 4.98 -18.61 20.35
C ARG A 169 4.39 -17.61 19.37
N THR A 170 4.38 -16.34 19.75
CA THR A 170 4.00 -15.24 18.86
C THR A 170 5.23 -14.61 18.20
N PRO A 171 5.10 -13.93 17.02
CA PRO A 171 6.20 -13.18 16.42
C PRO A 171 6.87 -12.23 17.41
N LEU A 172 6.08 -11.46 18.17
CA LEU A 172 6.60 -10.56 19.20
C LEU A 172 7.40 -11.32 20.27
N GLY A 173 6.93 -12.50 20.73
CA GLY A 173 7.63 -13.34 21.69
C GLY A 173 8.96 -13.90 21.17
N LEU A 174 9.17 -13.88 19.86
CA LEU A 174 10.40 -14.23 19.15
C LEU A 174 11.26 -13.01 18.78
N GLY A 175 10.85 -11.80 19.18
CA GLY A 175 11.57 -10.56 18.87
C GLY A 175 11.39 -10.09 17.41
N VAL A 176 10.34 -10.56 16.74
CA VAL A 176 10.01 -10.15 15.36
C VAL A 176 8.97 -9.02 15.41
N ASP A 177 9.28 -7.89 14.72
CA ASP A 177 8.35 -6.79 14.54
C ASP A 177 7.30 -7.18 13.49
N LEU A 178 6.02 -7.22 13.88
CA LEU A 178 4.91 -7.53 13.00
C LEU A 178 4.15 -6.23 12.67
N VAL A 179 4.29 -5.76 11.44
CA VAL A 179 3.67 -4.53 10.93
C VAL A 179 2.47 -4.89 10.08
N VAL A 180 1.32 -4.35 10.40
CA VAL A 180 0.06 -4.62 9.71
C VAL A 180 -0.35 -3.35 8.96
N ALA A 181 -0.13 -3.35 7.65
CA ALA A 181 -0.43 -2.22 6.79
C ALA A 181 -1.93 -2.16 6.46
N CYS A 182 -2.58 -1.07 6.87
CA CYS A 182 -4.04 -0.95 6.82
C CYS A 182 -4.47 0.52 6.75
N ASP A 183 -5.35 0.86 5.80
CA ASP A 183 -5.86 2.22 5.60
C ASP A 183 -7.34 2.38 6.00
N VAL A 184 -7.96 1.34 6.58
CA VAL A 184 -9.33 1.41 7.08
C VAL A 184 -9.34 1.57 8.59
N THR A 185 -10.41 2.21 9.11
CA THR A 185 -10.59 2.47 10.55
C THR A 185 -11.70 1.63 11.18
N THR A 186 -12.31 0.73 10.41
CA THR A 186 -13.39 -0.18 10.86
C THR A 186 -12.90 -1.03 12.02
N VAL A 187 -13.67 -1.10 13.11
CA VAL A 187 -13.38 -1.98 14.25
C VAL A 187 -13.76 -3.42 13.93
N LEU A 188 -13.28 -4.38 14.74
CA LEU A 188 -13.43 -5.80 14.48
C LEU A 188 -14.89 -6.22 14.26
N THR A 189 -15.79 -5.86 15.18
CA THR A 189 -17.20 -6.30 15.17
C THR A 189 -18.02 -5.69 14.03
N ASP A 190 -17.57 -4.58 13.44
CA ASP A 190 -18.24 -3.95 12.29
C ASP A 190 -17.79 -4.53 10.93
N ALA A 191 -16.76 -5.35 10.89
CA ALA A 191 -16.15 -5.82 9.65
C ALA A 191 -17.13 -6.60 8.76
N ALA A 192 -18.04 -7.38 9.35
CA ALA A 192 -19.03 -8.14 8.59
C ALA A 192 -20.04 -7.20 7.91
N ARG A 193 -20.53 -6.19 8.64
CA ARG A 193 -21.51 -5.21 8.11
C ARG A 193 -20.91 -4.35 7.00
N VAL A 194 -19.66 -3.91 7.19
CA VAL A 194 -18.99 -2.99 6.25
C VAL A 194 -18.50 -3.73 5.00
N PHE A 195 -17.90 -4.91 5.15
CA PHE A 195 -17.18 -5.58 4.07
C PHE A 195 -17.83 -6.89 3.60
N GLY A 196 -18.77 -7.47 4.36
CA GLY A 196 -19.44 -8.72 4.03
C GLY A 196 -20.18 -8.69 2.69
N PRO A 197 -20.99 -7.67 2.38
CA PRO A 197 -21.71 -7.61 1.11
C PRO A 197 -20.84 -7.69 -0.13
N GLN A 198 -19.71 -6.97 -0.16
CA GLN A 198 -18.76 -7.04 -1.30
C GLN A 198 -18.03 -8.38 -1.44
N LYS A 199 -18.04 -9.20 -0.36
CA LYS A 199 -17.50 -10.56 -0.32
C LYS A 199 -18.55 -11.62 -0.64
N GLY A 200 -19.77 -11.22 -0.99
CA GLY A 200 -20.87 -12.10 -1.37
C GLY A 200 -21.77 -12.54 -0.21
N ALA A 201 -21.65 -11.94 0.98
CA ALA A 201 -22.51 -12.28 2.12
C ALA A 201 -23.94 -11.78 1.93
N SER A 202 -24.93 -12.65 2.19
CA SER A 202 -26.33 -12.24 2.32
C SER A 202 -26.54 -11.46 3.64
N PRO A 203 -27.68 -10.74 3.79
CA PRO A 203 -28.00 -10.08 5.05
C PRO A 203 -27.93 -11.03 6.27
N GLU A 204 -28.47 -12.24 6.14
CA GLU A 204 -28.47 -13.25 7.20
C GLU A 204 -27.04 -13.72 7.52
N GLN A 205 -26.20 -13.88 6.50
CA GLN A 205 -24.78 -14.23 6.67
C GLN A 205 -24.01 -13.08 7.32
N VAL A 206 -24.37 -11.83 7.05
CA VAL A 206 -23.75 -10.66 7.74
C VAL A 206 -24.06 -10.70 9.24
N GLU A 207 -25.28 -11.07 9.63
CA GLU A 207 -25.62 -11.24 11.06
C GLU A 207 -24.83 -12.39 11.69
N GLU A 208 -24.81 -13.57 11.07
CA GLU A 208 -24.02 -14.72 11.52
C GLU A 208 -22.53 -14.38 11.70
N LEU A 209 -21.96 -13.69 10.72
CA LEU A 209 -20.56 -13.27 10.72
C LEU A 209 -20.29 -12.21 11.81
N THR A 210 -21.24 -11.31 12.07
CA THR A 210 -21.13 -10.32 13.15
C THR A 210 -21.04 -11.01 14.51
N GLU A 211 -21.97 -11.94 14.79
CA GLU A 211 -21.93 -12.73 16.04
C GLU A 211 -20.63 -13.56 16.17
N ARG A 212 -20.11 -14.07 15.05
CA ARG A 212 -18.82 -14.76 15.03
C ARG A 212 -17.69 -13.82 15.46
N LEU A 213 -17.64 -12.60 14.90
CA LEU A 213 -16.60 -11.63 15.23
C LEU A 213 -16.66 -11.15 16.68
N GLU A 214 -17.87 -11.04 17.27
CA GLU A 214 -18.04 -10.77 18.69
C GLU A 214 -17.44 -11.88 19.56
N ARG A 215 -17.70 -13.16 19.25
CA ARG A 215 -17.09 -14.29 19.94
C ARG A 215 -15.56 -14.34 19.78
N VAL A 216 -15.05 -14.04 18.57
CA VAL A 216 -13.60 -13.97 18.35
C VAL A 216 -12.97 -12.83 19.14
N GLN A 217 -13.65 -11.70 19.28
CA GLN A 217 -13.18 -10.60 20.13
C GLN A 217 -13.05 -11.04 21.60
N GLU A 218 -14.04 -11.74 22.13
CA GLU A 218 -14.00 -12.30 23.50
C GLU A 218 -12.85 -13.30 23.64
N GLU A 219 -12.69 -14.24 22.70
CA GLU A 219 -11.56 -15.18 22.69
C GLU A 219 -10.20 -14.46 22.74
N TYR A 220 -10.03 -13.38 21.96
CA TYR A 220 -8.80 -12.61 21.95
C TYR A 220 -8.56 -11.83 23.25
N LEU A 221 -9.61 -11.31 23.85
CA LEU A 221 -9.51 -10.62 25.14
C LEU A 221 -9.13 -11.60 26.26
N ASP A 222 -9.70 -12.80 26.27
CA ASP A 222 -9.38 -13.84 27.24
C ASP A 222 -7.92 -14.32 27.14
N VAL A 223 -7.45 -14.58 25.91
CA VAL A 223 -6.10 -15.16 25.69
C VAL A 223 -5.01 -14.10 25.68
N PHE A 224 -5.26 -12.95 25.06
CA PHE A 224 -4.24 -11.94 24.77
C PHE A 224 -4.48 -10.60 25.45
N GLY A 225 -5.62 -10.41 26.13
CA GLY A 225 -6.08 -9.13 26.65
C GLY A 225 -5.09 -8.46 27.59
N ALA A 226 -4.48 -9.22 28.52
CA ALA A 226 -3.48 -8.66 29.42
C ALA A 226 -2.27 -8.06 28.70
N ARG A 227 -1.79 -8.71 27.64
CA ARG A 227 -0.67 -8.22 26.82
C ARG A 227 -1.08 -7.02 25.99
N MET A 228 -2.24 -7.05 25.34
CA MET A 228 -2.75 -5.92 24.55
C MET A 228 -2.95 -4.69 25.42
N SER A 229 -3.54 -4.84 26.61
CA SER A 229 -3.71 -3.76 27.58
C SER A 229 -2.37 -3.16 28.03
N ALA A 230 -1.37 -4.01 28.30
CA ALA A 230 -0.02 -3.56 28.64
C ALA A 230 0.66 -2.77 27.50
N ALA A 231 0.28 -3.06 26.24
CA ALA A 231 0.72 -2.33 25.06
C ALA A 231 -0.14 -1.09 24.72
N GLY A 232 -1.16 -0.77 25.55
CA GLY A 232 -2.08 0.35 25.34
C GLY A 232 -3.10 0.09 24.22
N VAL A 233 -3.35 -1.18 23.86
CA VAL A 233 -4.32 -1.58 22.84
C VAL A 233 -5.65 -1.92 23.49
N ASP A 234 -6.71 -1.18 23.10
CA ASP A 234 -8.10 -1.50 23.39
C ASP A 234 -8.75 -2.16 22.18
N LEU A 235 -8.84 -3.49 22.18
CA LEU A 235 -9.28 -4.27 21.03
C LEU A 235 -10.70 -3.91 20.55
N PRO A 236 -11.70 -3.72 21.43
CA PRO A 236 -13.06 -3.35 21.02
C PRO A 236 -13.14 -2.06 20.18
N THR A 237 -12.27 -1.08 20.47
CA THR A 237 -12.27 0.21 19.81
C THR A 237 -11.11 0.40 18.85
N LEU A 238 -10.33 -0.67 18.58
CA LEU A 238 -9.13 -0.62 17.76
C LEU A 238 -9.45 -0.22 16.30
N PRO A 239 -9.08 0.98 15.83
CA PRO A 239 -9.26 1.37 14.44
C PRO A 239 -8.41 0.47 13.54
N GLY A 240 -9.05 -0.11 12.52
CA GLY A 240 -8.38 -1.06 11.62
C GLY A 240 -8.43 -2.52 12.09
N GLY A 241 -8.92 -2.80 13.30
CA GLY A 241 -9.12 -4.18 13.77
C GLY A 241 -10.00 -5.02 12.85
N GLY A 242 -10.99 -4.40 12.19
CA GLY A 242 -11.87 -5.04 11.22
C GLY A 242 -11.30 -5.23 9.82
N ALA A 243 -10.10 -4.70 9.55
CA ALA A 243 -9.47 -4.84 8.25
C ALA A 243 -9.32 -6.31 7.84
N ALA A 244 -9.53 -6.58 6.55
CA ALA A 244 -9.48 -7.93 5.99
C ALA A 244 -10.37 -8.93 6.77
N GLY A 245 -11.59 -8.50 7.15
CA GLY A 245 -12.55 -9.37 7.85
C GLY A 245 -12.13 -9.74 9.28
N GLY A 246 -11.36 -8.85 9.93
CA GLY A 246 -10.86 -9.00 11.28
C GLY A 246 -9.43 -9.56 11.39
N LEU A 247 -8.77 -9.85 10.26
CA LEU A 247 -7.37 -10.27 10.27
C LEU A 247 -6.47 -9.24 10.97
N GLY A 248 -6.78 -7.92 10.83
CA GLY A 248 -6.10 -6.85 11.55
C GLY A 248 -6.06 -7.07 13.05
N ALA A 249 -7.21 -7.37 13.67
CA ALA A 249 -7.32 -7.69 15.08
C ALA A 249 -6.52 -8.94 15.47
N GLY A 250 -6.61 -10.02 14.66
CA GLY A 250 -5.88 -11.26 14.89
C GLY A 250 -4.36 -11.05 14.91
N LEU A 251 -3.83 -10.29 13.95
CA LEU A 251 -2.40 -9.99 13.91
C LEU A 251 -1.96 -9.08 15.07
N VAL A 252 -2.82 -8.14 15.49
CA VAL A 252 -2.53 -7.32 16.69
C VAL A 252 -2.57 -8.20 17.95
N ALA A 253 -3.49 -9.17 18.06
CA ALA A 253 -3.50 -10.15 19.14
C ALA A 253 -2.20 -10.98 19.22
N LEU A 254 -1.50 -11.19 18.11
CA LEU A 254 -0.17 -11.81 18.05
C LEU A 254 0.98 -10.85 18.40
N GLY A 255 0.71 -9.59 18.69
CA GLY A 255 1.67 -8.55 19.03
C GLY A 255 2.06 -7.65 17.84
N GLY A 256 1.28 -7.71 16.76
CA GLY A 256 1.44 -6.80 15.63
C GLY A 256 0.97 -5.37 15.95
N ARG A 257 1.48 -4.41 15.18
CA ARG A 257 1.01 -3.02 15.21
C ARG A 257 0.39 -2.63 13.89
N LEU A 258 -0.76 -1.96 13.93
CA LEU A 258 -1.37 -1.34 12.76
C LEU A 258 -0.58 -0.09 12.36
N ALA A 259 -0.40 0.11 11.06
CA ALA A 259 0.22 1.29 10.50
C ALA A 259 -0.46 1.66 9.17
N PRO A 260 -0.58 2.96 8.84
CA PRO A 260 -1.07 3.38 7.53
C PRO A 260 -0.23 2.77 6.41
N GLY A 261 -0.89 2.20 5.40
CA GLY A 261 -0.18 1.51 4.31
C GLY A 261 0.75 2.41 3.54
N PHE A 262 0.31 3.64 3.27
CA PHE A 262 1.16 4.66 2.66
C PHE A 262 2.45 4.91 3.46
N ASP A 263 2.37 5.07 4.78
CA ASP A 263 3.53 5.37 5.64
C ASP A 263 4.54 4.21 5.64
N VAL A 264 4.04 2.96 5.69
CA VAL A 264 4.87 1.75 5.63
C VAL A 264 5.67 1.70 4.32
N VAL A 265 5.00 1.95 3.19
CA VAL A 265 5.66 1.97 1.87
C VAL A 265 6.60 3.16 1.76
N ALA A 266 6.17 4.37 2.15
CA ALA A 266 6.96 5.60 2.06
C ALA A 266 8.27 5.50 2.86
N GLN A 267 8.21 4.90 4.04
CA GLN A 267 9.40 4.65 4.85
C GLN A 267 10.35 3.66 4.16
N HIS A 268 9.82 2.56 3.61
CA HIS A 268 10.63 1.55 2.95
C HIS A 268 11.32 2.09 1.70
N VAL A 269 10.59 2.76 0.82
CA VAL A 269 11.15 3.32 -0.43
C VAL A 269 12.00 4.56 -0.20
N GLY A 270 12.02 5.12 1.00
CA GLY A 270 12.81 6.32 1.35
C GLY A 270 12.28 7.59 0.69
N LEU A 271 10.95 7.79 0.67
CA LEU A 271 10.30 8.92 -0.01
C LEU A 271 10.88 10.27 0.44
N GLU A 272 11.02 10.52 1.74
CA GLU A 272 11.54 11.79 2.27
C GLU A 272 12.96 12.07 1.75
N ALA A 273 13.85 11.06 1.74
CA ALA A 273 15.20 11.19 1.19
C ALA A 273 15.22 11.38 -0.33
N ALA A 274 14.23 10.83 -1.04
CA ALA A 274 14.11 11.03 -2.47
C ALA A 274 13.62 12.43 -2.84
N LEU A 275 12.76 13.01 -1.99
CA LEU A 275 12.26 14.39 -2.13
C LEU A 275 13.33 15.43 -1.84
N ASP A 276 14.32 15.10 -1.00
CA ASP A 276 15.45 16.01 -0.77
C ASP A 276 16.22 16.24 -2.07
N GLY A 277 16.20 17.47 -2.54
CA GLY A 277 16.79 17.89 -3.81
C GLY A 277 16.02 17.49 -5.07
N ALA A 278 14.77 17.06 -4.98
CA ALA A 278 13.90 16.90 -6.13
C ALA A 278 13.35 18.24 -6.63
N ASP A 279 13.22 18.39 -7.93
CA ASP A 279 12.71 19.60 -8.59
C ASP A 279 11.21 19.50 -8.92
N ALA A 280 10.69 18.28 -9.06
CA ALA A 280 9.28 18.00 -9.25
C ALA A 280 8.92 16.58 -8.78
N VAL A 281 7.63 16.36 -8.52
CA VAL A 281 7.05 15.04 -8.21
C VAL A 281 5.97 14.74 -9.24
N LEU A 282 5.95 13.50 -9.74
CA LEU A 282 4.85 12.93 -10.49
C LEU A 282 4.24 11.78 -9.68
N THR A 283 2.94 11.85 -9.45
CA THR A 283 2.17 10.77 -8.84
C THR A 283 0.90 10.52 -9.65
N GLY A 284 0.13 9.50 -9.32
CA GLY A 284 -1.11 9.21 -10.01
C GLY A 284 -1.73 7.90 -9.60
N GLU A 285 -2.95 7.67 -10.09
CA GLU A 285 -3.74 6.48 -9.86
C GLU A 285 -4.81 6.30 -10.96
N GLY A 286 -5.49 5.14 -10.97
CA GLY A 286 -6.53 4.86 -11.99
C GLY A 286 -7.76 5.76 -11.90
N ALA A 287 -8.23 6.10 -10.70
CA ALA A 287 -9.40 6.95 -10.50
C ALA A 287 -9.24 7.81 -9.24
N LEU A 288 -9.25 9.12 -9.45
CA LEU A 288 -9.15 10.09 -8.37
C LEU A 288 -10.53 10.38 -7.77
N ASP A 289 -10.64 10.25 -6.46
CA ASP A 289 -11.83 10.57 -5.70
C ASP A 289 -11.49 11.29 -4.38
N GLU A 290 -12.49 11.57 -3.55
CA GLU A 290 -12.29 12.25 -2.26
C GLU A 290 -11.36 11.44 -1.32
N GLN A 291 -11.40 10.11 -1.38
CA GLN A 291 -10.58 9.25 -0.54
C GLN A 291 -9.10 9.29 -0.94
N SER A 292 -8.80 9.60 -2.21
CA SER A 292 -7.42 9.72 -2.72
C SER A 292 -6.59 10.75 -1.95
N PHE A 293 -7.24 11.73 -1.30
CA PHE A 293 -6.60 12.76 -0.48
C PHE A 293 -6.61 12.45 1.03
N ARG A 294 -7.19 11.32 1.44
CA ARG A 294 -7.30 10.92 2.85
C ARG A 294 -6.36 9.76 3.18
N GLY A 295 -5.04 10.03 3.15
CA GLY A 295 -4.01 9.03 3.55
C GLY A 295 -3.63 8.02 2.47
N LYS A 296 -4.19 8.10 1.24
CA LYS A 296 -3.79 7.28 0.11
C LYS A 296 -2.59 7.86 -0.65
N VAL A 297 -2.10 7.13 -1.65
CA VAL A 297 -0.85 7.43 -2.35
C VAL A 297 -0.81 8.86 -2.90
N VAL A 298 -1.80 9.28 -3.70
CA VAL A 298 -1.80 10.63 -4.31
C VAL A 298 -1.76 11.73 -3.26
N GLY A 299 -2.61 11.65 -2.24
CA GLY A 299 -2.67 12.64 -1.16
C GLY A 299 -1.43 12.62 -0.28
N GLY A 300 -0.93 11.44 0.07
CA GLY A 300 0.26 11.26 0.88
C GLY A 300 1.52 11.80 0.20
N VAL A 301 1.72 11.46 -1.09
CA VAL A 301 2.85 11.96 -1.91
C VAL A 301 2.76 13.49 -2.07
N ALA A 302 1.56 14.01 -2.37
CA ALA A 302 1.36 15.46 -2.51
C ALA A 302 1.62 16.21 -1.21
N ALA A 303 1.18 15.68 -0.06
CA ALA A 303 1.45 16.26 1.25
C ALA A 303 2.95 16.22 1.59
N ALA A 304 3.65 15.11 1.27
CA ALA A 304 5.09 15.01 1.44
C ALA A 304 5.83 16.06 0.59
N ALA A 305 5.52 16.14 -0.71
CA ALA A 305 6.11 17.13 -1.62
C ALA A 305 5.84 18.58 -1.17
N ALA A 306 4.65 18.86 -0.64
CA ALA A 306 4.29 20.20 -0.16
C ALA A 306 5.18 20.65 1.03
N ARG A 307 5.59 19.74 1.93
CA ARG A 307 6.53 20.05 3.03
C ARG A 307 7.89 20.53 2.50
N HIS A 308 8.30 20.04 1.34
CA HIS A 308 9.54 20.44 0.65
C HIS A 308 9.34 21.60 -0.35
N GLY A 309 8.11 22.11 -0.51
CA GLY A 309 7.79 23.18 -1.48
C GLY A 309 7.87 22.76 -2.95
N ILE A 310 7.88 21.45 -3.22
CA ILE A 310 8.08 20.86 -4.55
C ILE A 310 6.74 20.83 -5.31
N PRO A 311 6.71 21.22 -6.61
CA PRO A 311 5.52 21.11 -7.44
C PRO A 311 5.17 19.63 -7.73
N VAL A 312 3.85 19.32 -7.78
CA VAL A 312 3.34 17.97 -8.00
C VAL A 312 2.50 17.92 -9.27
N VAL A 313 2.80 16.98 -10.14
CA VAL A 313 1.98 16.57 -11.28
C VAL A 313 1.22 15.30 -10.90
N VAL A 314 -0.10 15.33 -10.98
CA VAL A 314 -0.97 14.18 -10.72
C VAL A 314 -1.57 13.71 -12.03
N LEU A 315 -1.22 12.51 -12.48
CA LEU A 315 -1.81 11.87 -13.67
C LEU A 315 -2.82 10.82 -13.22
N VAL A 316 -4.06 10.92 -13.68
CA VAL A 316 -5.11 9.97 -13.28
C VAL A 316 -5.87 9.44 -14.49
N GLY A 317 -6.32 8.19 -14.41
CA GLY A 317 -7.14 7.60 -15.46
C GLY A 317 -8.44 8.35 -15.64
N THR A 318 -9.10 8.71 -14.55
CA THR A 318 -10.29 9.56 -14.53
C THR A 318 -10.43 10.31 -13.19
N VAL A 319 -11.09 11.46 -13.21
CA VAL A 319 -11.49 12.21 -12.01
C VAL A 319 -12.99 11.98 -11.76
N ARG A 320 -13.35 11.50 -10.58
CA ARG A 320 -14.76 11.33 -10.21
C ARG A 320 -15.44 12.68 -9.96
N PRO A 321 -16.74 12.83 -10.31
CA PRO A 321 -17.47 14.06 -10.02
C PRO A 321 -17.41 14.44 -8.53
N GLY A 322 -17.21 15.72 -8.23
CA GLY A 322 -17.13 16.23 -6.86
C GLY A 322 -15.77 16.12 -6.19
N THR A 323 -14.75 15.56 -6.85
CA THR A 323 -13.40 15.44 -6.29
C THR A 323 -12.74 16.82 -6.13
N PRO A 324 -12.23 17.19 -4.93
CA PRO A 324 -11.66 18.52 -4.67
C PRO A 324 -10.20 18.61 -5.15
N VAL A 325 -9.97 18.60 -6.46
CA VAL A 325 -8.61 18.63 -7.06
C VAL A 325 -7.82 19.88 -6.70
N ALA A 326 -8.48 21.00 -6.43
CA ALA A 326 -7.85 22.30 -6.15
C ALA A 326 -7.28 22.47 -4.74
N GLN A 327 -7.42 21.49 -3.84
CA GLN A 327 -7.09 21.65 -2.41
C GLN A 327 -5.67 21.23 -2.00
N VAL A 328 -4.85 20.73 -2.92
CA VAL A 328 -3.53 20.18 -2.58
C VAL A 328 -2.40 21.03 -3.20
N GLY A 329 -2.12 22.19 -2.62
CA GLY A 329 -0.92 22.99 -2.90
C GLY A 329 -0.68 23.34 -4.38
N LYS A 330 0.58 23.27 -4.84
CA LYS A 330 0.98 23.48 -6.24
C LYS A 330 0.76 22.20 -7.07
N VAL A 331 -0.48 21.69 -7.12
CA VAL A 331 -0.82 20.44 -7.82
C VAL A 331 -1.43 20.76 -9.19
N SER A 332 -0.88 20.14 -10.22
CA SER A 332 -1.48 20.10 -11.56
C SER A 332 -2.03 18.70 -11.81
N ALA A 333 -3.35 18.52 -11.87
CA ALA A 333 -3.97 17.24 -12.15
C ALA A 333 -4.40 17.12 -13.61
N VAL A 334 -4.13 15.97 -14.23
CA VAL A 334 -4.51 15.64 -15.61
C VAL A 334 -5.38 14.39 -15.60
N ASP A 335 -6.64 14.54 -16.01
CA ASP A 335 -7.56 13.45 -16.31
C ASP A 335 -7.27 12.91 -17.72
N LEU A 336 -6.72 11.68 -17.79
CA LEU A 336 -6.36 11.04 -19.07
C LEU A 336 -7.60 10.73 -19.92
N SER A 337 -8.73 10.37 -19.29
CA SER A 337 -9.98 10.09 -20.01
C SER A 337 -10.58 11.34 -20.61
N ALA A 338 -10.57 12.46 -19.90
CA ALA A 338 -11.00 13.74 -20.42
C ALA A 338 -10.04 14.27 -21.53
N ARG A 339 -8.74 14.02 -21.38
CA ARG A 339 -7.69 14.53 -22.29
C ARG A 339 -7.58 13.73 -23.59
N PHE A 340 -7.65 12.38 -23.51
CA PHE A 340 -7.35 11.47 -24.63
C PHE A 340 -8.53 10.57 -25.01
N GLY A 341 -9.66 10.65 -24.29
CA GLY A 341 -10.82 9.77 -24.43
C GLY A 341 -10.72 8.52 -23.57
N ALA A 342 -11.86 8.05 -23.03
CA ALA A 342 -11.92 6.94 -22.09
C ALA A 342 -11.32 5.63 -22.65
N HIS A 343 -11.56 5.32 -23.93
CA HIS A 343 -11.00 4.13 -24.57
C HIS A 343 -9.46 4.16 -24.62
N ALA A 344 -8.86 5.30 -24.98
CA ALA A 344 -7.40 5.42 -25.02
C ALA A 344 -6.79 5.40 -23.62
N SER A 345 -7.41 6.09 -22.66
CA SER A 345 -7.00 6.08 -21.26
C SER A 345 -6.97 4.68 -20.67
N TRP A 346 -7.89 3.79 -21.05
CA TRP A 346 -7.98 2.42 -20.55
C TRP A 346 -7.07 1.43 -21.29
N HIS A 347 -7.07 1.45 -22.64
CA HIS A 347 -6.39 0.44 -23.46
C HIS A 347 -4.98 0.84 -23.91
N ARG A 348 -4.63 2.12 -23.84
CA ARG A 348 -3.31 2.68 -24.18
C ARG A 348 -2.80 3.59 -23.06
N THR A 349 -2.99 3.17 -21.83
CA THR A 349 -2.68 3.96 -20.62
C THR A 349 -1.23 4.42 -20.60
N ALA A 350 -0.28 3.53 -20.95
CA ALA A 350 1.15 3.85 -20.99
C ALA A 350 1.46 4.99 -21.97
N GLU A 351 0.87 4.97 -23.19
CA GLU A 351 1.05 6.05 -24.19
C GLU A 351 0.46 7.37 -23.70
N CYS A 352 -0.73 7.32 -23.08
CA CYS A 352 -1.39 8.50 -22.52
C CYS A 352 -0.57 9.12 -21.38
N LEU A 353 -0.02 8.29 -20.48
CA LEU A 353 0.87 8.72 -19.41
C LEU A 353 2.14 9.38 -19.94
N ALA A 354 2.85 8.74 -20.87
CA ALA A 354 4.06 9.30 -21.48
C ALA A 354 3.81 10.65 -22.13
N ARG A 355 2.70 10.77 -22.88
CA ARG A 355 2.32 12.02 -23.53
C ARG A 355 1.95 13.10 -22.53
N ALA A 356 1.13 12.79 -21.52
CA ALA A 356 0.77 13.75 -20.47
C ALA A 356 2.00 14.21 -19.67
N THR A 357 2.94 13.29 -19.38
CA THR A 357 4.22 13.61 -18.74
C THR A 357 5.00 14.66 -19.52
N ARG A 358 5.22 14.46 -20.84
CA ARG A 358 5.91 15.46 -21.68
C ARG A 358 5.22 16.82 -21.62
N GLU A 359 3.89 16.84 -21.79
CA GLU A 359 3.10 18.08 -21.78
C GLU A 359 3.19 18.83 -20.46
N GLN A 360 3.23 18.13 -19.33
CA GLN A 360 3.31 18.76 -18.01
C GLN A 360 4.74 19.21 -17.66
N LEU A 361 5.76 18.40 -17.94
CA LEU A 361 7.14 18.74 -17.62
C LEU A 361 7.69 19.91 -18.45
N LEU A 362 7.15 20.14 -19.66
CA LEU A 362 7.48 21.33 -20.47
C LEU A 362 6.93 22.64 -19.88
N ARG A 363 6.02 22.57 -18.91
CA ARG A 363 5.43 23.74 -18.24
C ARG A 363 6.11 24.08 -16.90
N LEU A 364 6.93 23.17 -16.38
CA LEU A 364 7.77 23.34 -15.20
C LEU A 364 9.15 23.90 -15.56
#